data_63aaaf79b46776d186529f1b83a903b1
#
_entry.id   63aaaf79b46776d186529f1b83a903b1
#
_cell.length_a   1.000
_cell.length_b   1.000
_cell.length_c   1.000
_cell.angle_alpha   90.00
_cell.angle_beta   90.00
_cell.angle_gamma   90.00
#
_symmetry.space_group_name_H-M   'P 1'
#
loop_
_entity.id
_entity.type
_entity.pdbx_description
1 polymer ?
#
loop_
_entity_poly.entity_id
_entity_poly.type
_entity_poly.pdbx_seq_one_letter_code
_entity_poly.pdbx_strand_id
1 'polypeptide(L)'
;MNYGRCQDFPVHRLLNIDDVMKKFLFCLICLITVLSSAYAQEGWVMKADSRKDYNGATMANGRLGVVTDDRPFTAREIVLAGVFDKEGYNGVSRVARGPVFLNMELTVDGKKVEDKDFTGWNQVFDMKKAQLTTNVELKGRASFKYTVLALRHLPYNAMSIVEVVPQKDITLKVENVYGLPEEMSDPQASFGEGAQLVYQLNAATRRRDQCMISHVICV
;
A
#
# COMPACT_ATOMS: atom_id res chain seq x y z
N MET A 1 -42.03 72.29 -47.67
CA MET A 1 -40.87 72.35 -46.82
C MET A 1 -40.74 71.00 -46.14
N ASN A 2 -39.85 70.10 -46.67
CA ASN A 2 -39.59 68.79 -46.11
C ASN A 2 -38.25 68.84 -45.36
N TYR A 3 -38.33 68.71 -44.08
CA TYR A 3 -37.10 68.53 -43.26
C TYR A 3 -36.62 67.07 -43.32
N GLY A 4 -35.38 66.87 -43.77
CA GLY A 4 -34.74 65.59 -43.83
C GLY A 4 -34.48 65.00 -42.45
N ARG A 5 -34.73 63.68 -42.32
CA ARG A 5 -34.55 62.88 -41.14
C ARG A 5 -33.08 62.47 -41.08
N CYS A 6 -32.33 62.86 -40.05
CA CYS A 6 -30.95 62.36 -39.81
C CYS A 6 -31.00 60.83 -39.55
N GLN A 7 -30.22 60.14 -40.30
CA GLN A 7 -29.95 58.69 -40.05
C GLN A 7 -28.92 58.55 -38.92
N ASP A 8 -29.32 57.88 -37.88
CA ASP A 8 -28.41 57.49 -36.77
C ASP A 8 -27.48 56.40 -37.27
N PHE A 9 -26.20 56.67 -37.29
CA PHE A 9 -25.17 55.68 -37.56
C PHE A 9 -24.88 54.88 -36.28
N PRO A 10 -24.81 53.52 -36.32
CA PRO A 10 -24.48 52.73 -35.15
C PRO A 10 -23.06 53.03 -34.67
N VAL A 11 -22.91 53.56 -33.48
CA VAL A 11 -21.61 53.73 -32.83
C VAL A 11 -21.08 52.34 -32.52
N HIS A 12 -20.11 51.87 -33.28
CA HIS A 12 -19.35 50.66 -32.93
C HIS A 12 -18.73 50.87 -31.57
N ARG A 13 -19.16 50.03 -30.59
CA ARG A 13 -18.64 49.98 -29.24
C ARG A 13 -17.16 49.59 -29.37
N LEU A 14 -16.24 50.52 -29.23
CA LEU A 14 -14.80 50.26 -29.15
C LEU A 14 -14.61 49.27 -28.00
N LEU A 15 -14.07 48.11 -28.31
CA LEU A 15 -13.68 47.10 -27.34
C LEU A 15 -12.70 47.76 -26.35
N ASN A 16 -13.16 47.90 -25.11
CA ASN A 16 -12.32 48.49 -24.06
C ASN A 16 -11.15 47.53 -23.79
N ILE A 17 -9.95 47.92 -24.17
CA ILE A 17 -8.72 47.14 -24.08
C ILE A 17 -8.53 46.65 -22.64
N ASP A 18 -8.91 47.45 -21.63
CA ASP A 18 -8.85 47.12 -20.21
C ASP A 18 -9.75 45.93 -19.85
N ASP A 19 -10.94 45.84 -20.47
CA ASP A 19 -11.88 44.71 -20.23
C ASP A 19 -11.36 43.42 -20.89
N VAL A 20 -10.74 43.52 -22.04
CA VAL A 20 -10.13 42.36 -22.72
C VAL A 20 -8.92 41.85 -21.90
N MET A 21 -8.07 42.76 -21.43
CA MET A 21 -6.92 42.43 -20.59
C MET A 21 -7.34 41.78 -19.26
N LYS A 22 -8.37 42.31 -18.59
CA LYS A 22 -8.89 41.70 -17.35
C LYS A 22 -9.43 40.29 -17.56
N LYS A 23 -10.17 40.05 -18.64
CA LYS A 23 -10.66 38.71 -18.98
C LYS A 23 -9.53 37.75 -19.32
N PHE A 24 -8.52 38.21 -20.06
CA PHE A 24 -7.34 37.40 -20.37
C PHE A 24 -6.55 37.04 -19.11
N LEU A 25 -6.32 38.01 -18.22
CA LEU A 25 -5.64 37.77 -16.94
C LEU A 25 -6.41 36.80 -16.05
N PHE A 26 -7.75 36.91 -16.00
CA PHE A 26 -8.60 35.98 -15.25
C PHE A 26 -8.52 34.54 -15.82
N CYS A 27 -8.58 34.39 -17.14
CA CYS A 27 -8.39 33.07 -17.79
C CYS A 27 -7.01 32.48 -17.52
N LEU A 28 -5.96 33.30 -17.53
CA LEU A 28 -4.61 32.86 -17.22
C LEU A 28 -4.46 32.37 -15.77
N ILE A 29 -5.06 33.10 -14.80
CA ILE A 29 -5.09 32.70 -13.39
C ILE A 29 -5.85 31.38 -13.22
N CYS A 30 -7.01 31.23 -13.87
CA CYS A 30 -7.76 29.96 -13.84
C CYS A 30 -6.96 28.80 -14.45
N LEU A 31 -6.23 29.04 -15.53
CA LEU A 31 -5.39 28.02 -16.14
C LEU A 31 -4.25 27.59 -15.22
N ILE A 32 -3.60 28.53 -14.54
CA ILE A 32 -2.51 28.26 -13.57
C ILE A 32 -3.06 27.46 -12.38
N THR A 33 -4.26 27.77 -11.86
CA THR A 33 -4.85 27.04 -10.73
C THR A 33 -5.24 25.61 -11.11
N VAL A 34 -5.72 25.37 -12.32
CA VAL A 34 -6.01 24.01 -12.82
C VAL A 34 -4.74 23.19 -12.99
N LEU A 35 -3.66 23.79 -13.52
CA LEU A 35 -2.38 23.13 -13.67
C LEU A 35 -1.75 22.76 -12.31
N SER A 36 -1.87 23.63 -11.30
CA SER A 36 -1.36 23.37 -9.95
C SER A 36 -2.07 22.17 -9.28
N SER A 37 -3.35 21.97 -9.56
CA SER A 37 -4.12 20.84 -9.01
C SER A 37 -3.68 19.49 -9.58
N ALA A 38 -3.15 19.45 -10.79
CA ALA A 38 -2.64 18.22 -11.41
C ALA A 38 -1.34 17.73 -10.74
N TYR A 39 -0.47 18.63 -10.31
CA TYR A 39 0.77 18.28 -9.60
C TYR A 39 0.55 17.82 -8.15
N ALA A 40 -0.51 18.26 -7.48
CA ALA A 40 -0.83 17.85 -6.12
C ALA A 40 -1.23 16.37 -6.00
N GLN A 41 -1.57 15.71 -7.10
CA GLN A 41 -1.99 14.32 -7.11
C GLN A 41 -0.80 13.34 -7.15
N GLU A 42 0.37 13.77 -7.63
CA GLU A 42 1.60 12.94 -7.67
C GLU A 42 2.28 12.82 -6.30
N GLY A 43 2.09 13.78 -5.38
CA GLY A 43 2.71 13.78 -4.06
C GLY A 43 2.24 12.67 -3.11
N TRP A 44 1.18 11.91 -3.46
CA TRP A 44 0.67 10.81 -2.66
C TRP A 44 1.24 9.44 -3.04
N VAL A 45 2.00 9.36 -4.10
CA VAL A 45 2.60 8.12 -4.58
C VAL A 45 4.12 8.22 -4.51
N MET A 46 4.71 7.37 -3.69
CA MET A 46 6.16 7.20 -3.59
C MET A 46 6.59 5.95 -4.35
N LYS A 47 7.72 6.01 -5.02
CA LYS A 47 8.29 4.88 -5.80
C LYS A 47 9.72 4.64 -5.37
N ALA A 48 10.10 3.37 -5.33
CA ALA A 48 11.47 2.92 -5.12
C ALA A 48 11.81 1.87 -6.17
N ASP A 49 12.89 2.10 -6.92
CA ASP A 49 13.37 1.21 -7.98
C ASP A 49 14.67 0.50 -7.58
N SER A 50 15.19 0.79 -6.38
CA SER A 50 16.42 0.21 -5.85
C SER A 50 16.23 -0.18 -4.40
N ARG A 51 16.79 -1.34 -4.03
CA ARG A 51 16.84 -1.81 -2.64
C ARG A 51 17.96 -1.18 -1.82
N LYS A 52 18.88 -0.47 -2.49
CA LYS A 52 19.99 0.19 -1.80
C LYS A 52 19.45 1.29 -0.87
N ASP A 53 19.84 1.23 0.39
CA ASP A 53 19.43 2.18 1.43
C ASP A 53 17.91 2.23 1.66
N TYR A 54 17.17 1.17 1.28
CA TYR A 54 15.74 1.07 1.46
C TYR A 54 15.39 0.50 2.85
N ASN A 55 14.58 1.21 3.62
CA ASN A 55 14.20 0.84 4.98
C ASN A 55 12.79 0.24 5.11
N GLY A 56 12.08 0.07 4.03
CA GLY A 56 10.68 -0.36 4.03
C GLY A 56 9.68 0.78 4.29
N ALA A 57 8.47 0.59 3.81
CA ALA A 57 7.35 1.48 4.10
C ALA A 57 6.55 0.96 5.30
N THR A 58 5.96 1.87 6.07
CA THR A 58 5.07 1.51 7.17
C THR A 58 3.66 1.93 6.83
N MET A 59 2.73 1.00 6.96
CA MET A 59 1.29 1.23 6.79
C MET A 59 0.56 0.92 8.09
N ALA A 60 -0.41 1.76 8.45
CA ALA A 60 -1.18 1.54 9.66
C ALA A 60 -2.63 2.00 9.49
N ASN A 61 -3.53 1.37 10.23
CA ASN A 61 -4.95 1.74 10.31
C ASN A 61 -5.36 2.31 11.68
N GLY A 62 -4.38 2.60 12.56
CA GLY A 62 -4.58 3.08 13.91
C GLY A 62 -4.71 1.96 14.96
N ARG A 63 -4.86 0.71 14.56
CA ARG A 63 -4.91 -0.48 15.45
C ARG A 63 -3.83 -1.49 15.14
N LEU A 64 -3.47 -1.61 13.87
CA LEU A 64 -2.42 -2.48 13.38
C LEU A 64 -1.49 -1.68 12.48
N GLY A 65 -0.19 -1.84 12.67
CA GLY A 65 0.86 -1.33 11.81
C GLY A 65 1.61 -2.47 11.15
N VAL A 66 1.85 -2.35 9.85
CA VAL A 66 2.67 -3.27 9.06
C VAL A 66 3.92 -2.54 8.64
N VAL A 67 5.07 -3.03 9.06
CA VAL A 67 6.38 -2.59 8.59
C VAL A 67 6.83 -3.57 7.51
N THR A 68 6.99 -3.09 6.30
CA THR A 68 7.40 -3.94 5.18
C THR A 68 8.92 -4.05 5.07
N ASP A 69 9.35 -4.92 4.18
CA ASP A 69 10.75 -5.18 3.87
C ASP A 69 11.04 -4.81 2.40
N ASP A 70 12.28 -4.79 2.02
CA ASP A 70 12.73 -4.73 0.62
C ASP A 70 12.54 -6.07 -0.10
N ARG A 71 12.47 -7.18 0.66
CA ARG A 71 12.24 -8.51 0.11
C ARG A 71 10.79 -8.67 -0.35
N PRO A 72 10.54 -9.19 -1.54
CA PRO A 72 9.20 -9.48 -2.01
C PRO A 72 8.53 -10.54 -1.14
N PHE A 73 7.22 -10.46 -1.00
CA PHE A 73 6.38 -11.38 -0.22
C PHE A 73 6.71 -11.43 1.28
N THR A 74 7.36 -10.38 1.81
CA THR A 74 7.80 -10.34 3.20
C THR A 74 7.37 -9.04 3.86
N ALA A 75 6.83 -9.14 5.08
CA ALA A 75 6.71 -8.06 6.03
C ALA A 75 7.71 -8.29 7.16
N ARG A 76 8.33 -7.23 7.65
CA ARG A 76 9.35 -7.31 8.70
C ARG A 76 8.72 -7.40 10.08
N GLU A 77 7.73 -6.57 10.33
CA GLU A 77 7.10 -6.48 11.65
C GLU A 77 5.60 -6.17 11.53
N ILE A 78 4.85 -6.70 12.47
CA ILE A 78 3.47 -6.30 12.76
C ILE A 78 3.47 -5.66 14.14
N VAL A 79 2.86 -4.49 14.27
CA VAL A 79 2.72 -3.76 15.52
C VAL A 79 1.25 -3.63 15.87
N LEU A 80 0.89 -3.95 17.12
CA LEU A 80 -0.50 -3.93 17.59
C LEU A 80 -0.71 -2.80 18.59
N ALA A 81 -1.62 -1.87 18.30
CA ALA A 81 -1.95 -0.79 19.21
C ALA A 81 -2.65 -1.34 20.45
N GLY A 82 -2.22 -0.89 21.63
CA GLY A 82 -2.78 -1.30 22.91
C GLY A 82 -2.17 -2.56 23.51
N VAL A 83 -1.24 -3.21 22.82
CA VAL A 83 -0.48 -4.36 23.35
C VAL A 83 0.93 -3.87 23.70
N PHE A 84 1.31 -4.05 24.95
CA PHE A 84 2.60 -3.58 25.48
C PHE A 84 3.34 -4.69 26.20
N ASP A 85 4.64 -4.75 26.03
CA ASP A 85 5.51 -5.65 26.78
C ASP A 85 6.73 -4.92 27.36
N LYS A 86 7.37 -5.50 28.34
CA LYS A 86 8.63 -5.00 28.92
C LYS A 86 9.79 -5.85 28.47
N GLU A 87 10.81 -5.21 27.95
CA GLU A 87 12.07 -5.83 27.66
C GLU A 87 13.00 -5.73 28.88
N GLY A 88 13.36 -6.91 29.44
CA GLY A 88 14.25 -7.00 30.60
C GLY A 88 13.61 -6.68 31.96
N TYR A 89 14.38 -6.86 33.06
CA TYR A 89 13.89 -6.70 34.44
C TYR A 89 13.46 -5.28 34.78
N ASN A 90 14.16 -4.26 34.27
CA ASN A 90 13.87 -2.84 34.48
C ASN A 90 13.48 -2.14 33.17
N GLY A 91 13.04 -2.89 32.15
CA GLY A 91 12.75 -2.38 30.84
C GLY A 91 11.56 -1.42 30.80
N VAL A 92 11.66 -0.43 29.95
CA VAL A 92 10.55 0.46 29.60
C VAL A 92 9.51 -0.32 28.83
N SER A 93 8.23 -0.10 29.14
CA SER A 93 7.15 -0.72 28.39
C SER A 93 7.17 -0.23 26.94
N ARG A 94 7.19 -1.14 25.98
CA ARG A 94 7.17 -0.88 24.54
C ARG A 94 5.92 -1.49 23.93
N VAL A 95 5.50 -0.95 22.80
CA VAL A 95 4.45 -1.59 22.00
C VAL A 95 4.97 -2.96 21.56
N ALA A 96 4.21 -4.01 21.82
CA ALA A 96 4.62 -5.36 21.45
C ALA A 96 4.53 -5.58 19.95
N ARG A 97 5.49 -6.34 19.43
CA ARG A 97 5.43 -6.86 18.06
C ARG A 97 4.45 -8.03 18.03
N GLY A 98 3.57 -8.04 17.05
CA GLY A 98 2.68 -9.16 16.78
C GLY A 98 3.31 -10.20 15.85
N PRO A 99 2.75 -11.42 15.78
CA PRO A 99 3.18 -12.40 14.80
C PRO A 99 3.04 -11.85 13.38
N VAL A 100 4.05 -12.09 12.54
CA VAL A 100 4.03 -11.69 11.13
C VAL A 100 3.29 -12.75 10.33
N PHE A 101 2.15 -12.40 9.79
CA PHE A 101 1.24 -13.32 9.08
C PHE A 101 1.11 -13.02 7.59
N LEU A 102 1.84 -12.04 7.08
CA LEU A 102 1.78 -11.61 5.69
C LEU A 102 2.90 -12.22 4.82
N ASN A 103 3.79 -13.01 5.44
CA ASN A 103 4.90 -13.62 4.71
C ASN A 103 4.42 -14.81 3.89
N MET A 104 4.98 -14.94 2.69
CA MET A 104 4.65 -16.02 1.77
C MET A 104 5.91 -16.62 1.16
N GLU A 105 5.89 -17.93 0.99
CA GLU A 105 6.86 -18.67 0.21
C GLU A 105 6.24 -19.15 -1.10
N LEU A 106 7.00 -19.03 -2.17
CA LEU A 106 6.58 -19.43 -3.50
C LEU A 106 7.38 -20.65 -3.97
N THR A 107 6.66 -21.62 -4.53
CA THR A 107 7.27 -22.76 -5.23
C THR A 107 6.73 -22.77 -6.66
N VAL A 108 7.64 -22.72 -7.63
CA VAL A 108 7.31 -22.73 -9.06
C VAL A 108 7.90 -23.98 -9.70
N ASP A 109 7.05 -24.77 -10.33
CA ASP A 109 7.42 -26.05 -10.96
C ASP A 109 8.18 -26.99 -9.99
N GLY A 110 7.71 -27.06 -8.73
CA GLY A 110 8.31 -27.87 -7.68
C GLY A 110 9.61 -27.34 -7.07
N LYS A 111 10.11 -26.17 -7.51
CA LYS A 111 11.29 -25.52 -6.97
C LYS A 111 10.91 -24.31 -6.14
N LYS A 112 11.40 -24.24 -4.88
CA LYS A 112 11.26 -23.05 -4.03
C LYS A 112 11.99 -21.88 -4.67
N VAL A 113 11.32 -20.73 -4.75
CA VAL A 113 11.85 -19.48 -5.29
C VAL A 113 12.48 -18.70 -4.15
N GLU A 114 13.72 -18.30 -4.33
CA GLU A 114 14.43 -17.45 -3.37
C GLU A 114 14.45 -15.98 -3.83
N ASP A 115 14.72 -15.07 -2.92
CA ASP A 115 14.76 -13.63 -3.21
C ASP A 115 15.73 -13.27 -4.36
N LYS A 116 16.87 -13.96 -4.43
CA LYS A 116 17.88 -13.79 -5.49
C LYS A 116 17.42 -14.19 -6.91
N ASP A 117 16.37 -15.00 -7.01
CA ASP A 117 15.81 -15.46 -8.28
C ASP A 117 14.92 -14.40 -8.94
N PHE A 118 14.51 -13.38 -8.17
CA PHE A 118 13.71 -12.28 -8.68
C PHE A 118 14.56 -11.17 -9.29
N THR A 119 14.01 -10.57 -10.33
CA THR A 119 14.55 -9.40 -11.03
C THR A 119 13.47 -8.32 -11.15
N GLY A 120 13.84 -7.14 -11.65
CA GLY A 120 12.86 -6.07 -11.94
C GLY A 120 12.13 -5.56 -10.71
N TRP A 121 12.76 -5.62 -9.52
CA TRP A 121 12.15 -5.15 -8.30
C TRP A 121 11.83 -3.66 -8.34
N ASN A 122 10.61 -3.34 -8.01
CA ASN A 122 10.20 -1.98 -7.67
C ASN A 122 9.07 -2.01 -6.63
N GLN A 123 8.98 -0.94 -5.84
CA GLN A 123 7.88 -0.74 -4.91
C GLN A 123 7.18 0.59 -5.17
N VAL A 124 5.86 0.56 -5.04
CA VAL A 124 5.00 1.73 -5.16
C VAL A 124 4.14 1.82 -3.91
N PHE A 125 4.29 2.91 -3.17
CA PHE A 125 3.49 3.21 -1.99
C PHE A 125 2.48 4.31 -2.32
N ASP A 126 1.20 3.93 -2.39
CA ASP A 126 0.07 4.84 -2.54
C ASP A 126 -0.46 5.21 -1.15
N MET A 127 -0.04 6.37 -0.64
CA MET A 127 -0.44 6.86 0.69
C MET A 127 -1.94 7.16 0.78
N LYS A 128 -2.58 7.54 -0.32
CA LYS A 128 -4.01 7.82 -0.34
C LYS A 128 -4.84 6.56 -0.14
N LYS A 129 -4.38 5.45 -0.67
CA LYS A 129 -5.00 4.13 -0.52
C LYS A 129 -4.45 3.35 0.68
N ALA A 130 -3.35 3.82 1.30
CA ALA A 130 -2.57 3.08 2.29
C ALA A 130 -2.18 1.69 1.78
N GLN A 131 -1.65 1.63 0.56
CA GLN A 131 -1.35 0.43 -0.18
C GLN A 131 0.11 0.42 -0.61
N LEU A 132 0.83 -0.63 -0.29
CA LEU A 132 2.15 -0.90 -0.82
C LEU A 132 2.09 -2.03 -1.85
N THR A 133 2.64 -1.78 -3.02
CA THR A 133 2.73 -2.77 -4.09
C THR A 133 4.20 -3.03 -4.42
N THR A 134 4.61 -4.28 -4.35
CA THR A 134 5.93 -4.76 -4.78
C THR A 134 5.77 -5.52 -6.08
N ASN A 135 6.48 -5.14 -7.11
CA ASN A 135 6.52 -5.85 -8.38
C ASN A 135 7.89 -6.52 -8.52
N VAL A 136 7.89 -7.77 -8.95
CA VAL A 136 9.09 -8.55 -9.23
C VAL A 136 8.83 -9.50 -10.41
N GLU A 137 9.90 -9.91 -11.06
CA GLU A 137 9.85 -10.81 -12.19
C GLU A 137 10.71 -12.05 -11.93
N LEU A 138 10.16 -13.23 -12.12
CA LEU A 138 10.89 -14.48 -12.21
C LEU A 138 11.19 -14.74 -13.69
N LYS A 139 12.41 -14.43 -14.10
CA LYS A 139 12.85 -14.36 -15.50
C LYS A 139 12.41 -15.54 -16.34
N GLY A 140 11.66 -15.26 -17.41
CA GLY A 140 11.17 -16.27 -18.35
C GLY A 140 10.13 -17.23 -17.79
N ARG A 141 9.48 -16.89 -16.65
CA ARG A 141 8.44 -17.71 -16.02
C ARG A 141 7.17 -16.93 -15.71
N ALA A 142 7.25 -15.91 -14.86
CA ALA A 142 6.10 -15.12 -14.46
C ALA A 142 6.50 -13.77 -13.90
N SER A 143 5.58 -12.79 -13.98
CA SER A 143 5.65 -11.54 -13.25
C SER A 143 4.70 -11.63 -12.05
N PHE A 144 5.14 -11.09 -10.92
CA PHE A 144 4.40 -11.10 -9.66
C PHE A 144 4.18 -9.67 -9.19
N LYS A 145 2.97 -9.43 -8.70
CA LYS A 145 2.62 -8.21 -8.01
C LYS A 145 2.08 -8.56 -6.62
N TYR A 146 2.81 -8.18 -5.60
CA TYR A 146 2.46 -8.39 -4.20
C TYR A 146 1.99 -7.07 -3.60
N THR A 147 0.74 -7.03 -3.16
CA THR A 147 0.12 -5.83 -2.58
C THR A 147 -0.22 -6.08 -1.12
N VAL A 148 0.13 -5.13 -0.25
CA VAL A 148 -0.18 -5.16 1.18
C VAL A 148 -1.02 -3.95 1.55
N LEU A 149 -2.05 -4.19 2.39
CA LEU A 149 -2.97 -3.17 2.90
C LEU A 149 -3.23 -3.38 4.39
N ALA A 150 -3.28 -2.28 5.15
CA ALA A 150 -3.86 -2.25 6.49
C ALA A 150 -5.31 -1.77 6.37
N LEU A 151 -6.29 -2.64 6.70
CA LEU A 151 -7.70 -2.38 6.42
C LEU A 151 -8.30 -1.37 7.41
N ARG A 152 -8.80 -0.24 6.93
CA ARG A 152 -9.33 0.83 7.78
C ARG A 152 -10.63 0.49 8.49
N HIS A 153 -11.50 -0.25 7.83
CA HIS A 153 -12.85 -0.61 8.33
C HIS A 153 -12.85 -1.90 9.16
N LEU A 154 -11.74 -2.63 9.18
CA LEU A 154 -11.53 -3.82 9.98
C LEU A 154 -10.29 -3.61 10.86
N PRO A 155 -10.47 -3.13 12.10
CA PRO A 155 -9.36 -2.95 13.03
C PRO A 155 -8.64 -4.29 13.29
N TYR A 156 -7.33 -4.24 13.48
CA TYR A 156 -6.45 -5.41 13.64
C TYR A 156 -6.38 -6.36 12.44
N ASN A 157 -6.83 -5.91 11.26
CA ASN A 157 -6.74 -6.71 10.04
C ASN A 157 -5.80 -6.06 9.04
N ALA A 158 -4.99 -6.89 8.41
CA ALA A 158 -4.21 -6.58 7.22
C ALA A 158 -4.49 -7.63 6.15
N MET A 159 -4.26 -7.28 4.91
CA MET A 159 -4.48 -8.15 3.76
C MET A 159 -3.28 -8.08 2.83
N SER A 160 -2.91 -9.20 2.28
CA SER A 160 -1.99 -9.29 1.16
C SER A 160 -2.66 -9.93 -0.05
N ILE A 161 -2.32 -9.43 -1.23
CA ILE A 161 -2.83 -9.93 -2.51
C ILE A 161 -1.63 -10.25 -3.38
N VAL A 162 -1.62 -11.44 -3.96
CA VAL A 162 -0.62 -11.84 -4.96
C VAL A 162 -1.31 -11.98 -6.31
N GLU A 163 -0.90 -11.16 -7.25
CA GLU A 163 -1.31 -11.25 -8.65
C GLU A 163 -0.15 -11.85 -9.44
N VAL A 164 -0.44 -12.85 -10.26
CA VAL A 164 0.57 -13.57 -11.03
C VAL A 164 0.21 -13.52 -12.50
N VAL A 165 1.14 -13.08 -13.33
CA VAL A 165 1.02 -13.12 -14.80
C VAL A 165 2.05 -14.08 -15.33
N PRO A 166 1.65 -15.33 -15.68
CA PRO A 166 2.57 -16.32 -16.23
C PRO A 166 3.00 -15.94 -17.65
N GLN A 167 4.27 -16.14 -17.96
CA GLN A 167 4.82 -15.99 -19.32
C GLN A 167 4.82 -17.31 -20.09
N LYS A 168 4.63 -18.41 -19.38
CA LYS A 168 4.44 -19.79 -19.89
C LYS A 168 3.67 -20.60 -18.87
N ASP A 169 3.27 -21.79 -19.22
CA ASP A 169 2.62 -22.72 -18.28
C ASP A 169 3.56 -23.01 -17.11
N ILE A 170 3.07 -22.79 -15.89
CA ILE A 170 3.79 -23.03 -14.63
C ILE A 170 2.85 -23.68 -13.61
N THR A 171 3.40 -24.47 -12.72
CA THR A 171 2.73 -24.91 -11.50
C THR A 171 3.18 -24.01 -10.35
N LEU A 172 2.27 -23.24 -9.78
CA LEU A 172 2.54 -22.34 -8.68
C LEU A 172 1.94 -22.89 -7.38
N LYS A 173 2.74 -22.96 -6.32
CA LYS A 173 2.30 -23.16 -4.94
C LYS A 173 2.67 -21.94 -4.12
N VAL A 174 1.71 -21.41 -3.37
CA VAL A 174 1.89 -20.28 -2.45
C VAL A 174 1.62 -20.79 -1.04
N GLU A 175 2.54 -20.59 -0.13
CA GLU A 175 2.42 -21.00 1.28
C GLU A 175 2.63 -19.79 2.19
N ASN A 176 1.74 -19.61 3.17
CA ASN A 176 1.95 -18.62 4.21
C ASN A 176 3.00 -19.10 5.21
N VAL A 177 3.87 -18.18 5.58
CA VAL A 177 4.90 -18.41 6.60
C VAL A 177 4.70 -17.44 7.74
N TYR A 178 4.58 -17.96 8.95
CA TYR A 178 4.42 -17.15 10.14
C TYR A 178 5.77 -16.84 10.77
N GLY A 179 6.00 -15.57 11.06
CA GLY A 179 7.12 -15.13 11.87
C GLY A 179 6.63 -14.82 13.29
N LEU A 180 7.22 -15.47 14.30
CA LEU A 180 6.98 -15.14 15.70
C LEU A 180 8.10 -14.24 16.20
N PRO A 181 7.77 -13.07 16.79
CA PRO A 181 8.74 -12.27 17.51
C PRO A 181 9.31 -13.04 18.71
N GLU A 182 10.57 -12.77 19.05
CA GLU A 182 11.24 -13.40 20.20
C GLU A 182 10.52 -13.15 21.55
N GLU A 183 9.72 -12.09 21.62
CA GLU A 183 8.93 -11.72 22.79
C GLU A 183 7.70 -12.61 23.01
N MET A 184 7.29 -13.35 21.99
CA MET A 184 6.12 -14.21 22.06
C MET A 184 6.53 -15.65 22.36
N SER A 185 5.78 -16.28 23.25
CA SER A 185 5.97 -17.66 23.66
C SER A 185 4.73 -18.50 23.41
N ASP A 186 4.89 -19.81 23.57
CA ASP A 186 3.81 -20.80 23.54
C ASP A 186 2.93 -20.77 22.29
N PRO A 187 3.52 -20.81 21.08
CA PRO A 187 2.74 -20.78 19.86
C PRO A 187 1.88 -22.04 19.75
N GLN A 188 0.58 -21.87 19.65
CA GLN A 188 -0.36 -22.95 19.39
C GLN A 188 -1.06 -22.69 18.05
N ALA A 189 -0.85 -23.62 17.12
CA ALA A 189 -1.49 -23.57 15.82
C ALA A 189 -2.66 -24.55 15.76
N SER A 190 -3.78 -24.12 15.23
CA SER A 190 -4.92 -24.96 14.91
C SER A 190 -5.34 -24.76 13.47
N PHE A 191 -5.84 -25.82 12.87
CA PHE A 191 -6.25 -25.86 11.48
C PHE A 191 -7.73 -26.21 11.43
N GLY A 192 -8.55 -25.39 10.78
CA GLY A 192 -9.96 -25.63 10.56
C GLY A 192 -10.23 -25.89 9.07
N GLU A 193 -10.83 -27.04 8.78
CA GLU A 193 -11.35 -27.34 7.44
C GLU A 193 -12.83 -26.92 7.38
N GLY A 194 -13.15 -26.07 6.43
CA GLY A 194 -14.51 -25.61 6.14
C GLY A 194 -14.61 -25.17 4.69
N ALA A 195 -15.63 -24.38 4.37
CA ALA A 195 -15.76 -23.76 3.03
C ALA A 195 -14.58 -22.82 2.70
N GLN A 196 -13.82 -22.43 3.71
CA GLN A 196 -12.58 -21.65 3.61
C GLN A 196 -11.51 -22.28 4.50
N LEU A 197 -10.28 -22.30 4.04
CA LEU A 197 -9.16 -22.76 4.83
C LEU A 197 -8.83 -21.71 5.89
N VAL A 198 -9.04 -22.02 7.16
CA VAL A 198 -8.74 -21.13 8.29
C VAL A 198 -7.59 -21.69 9.06
N TYR A 199 -6.50 -20.95 9.12
CA TYR A 199 -5.37 -21.22 10.00
C TYR A 199 -5.41 -20.25 11.18
N GLN A 200 -5.27 -20.75 12.39
CA GLN A 200 -5.29 -19.97 13.60
C GLN A 200 -4.00 -20.19 14.38
N LEU A 201 -3.34 -19.09 14.71
CA LEU A 201 -2.15 -19.07 15.55
C LEU A 201 -2.47 -18.29 16.82
N ASN A 202 -2.27 -18.91 17.98
CA ASN A 202 -2.31 -18.26 19.28
C ASN A 202 -0.88 -18.13 19.81
N ALA A 203 -0.53 -16.98 20.32
CA ALA A 203 0.74 -16.76 21.00
C ALA A 203 0.55 -15.80 22.18
N ALA A 204 1.38 -15.92 23.21
CA ALA A 204 1.29 -15.09 24.40
C ALA A 204 2.52 -14.20 24.53
N THR A 205 2.33 -12.96 24.97
CA THR A 205 3.42 -12.09 25.39
C THR A 205 4.01 -12.57 26.71
N ARG A 206 5.18 -12.06 27.11
CA ARG A 206 5.81 -12.36 28.44
C ARG A 206 4.90 -11.99 29.61
N ARG A 207 3.98 -11.04 29.44
CA ARG A 207 2.95 -10.69 30.43
C ARG A 207 1.70 -11.57 30.37
N ARG A 208 1.71 -12.58 29.50
CA ARG A 208 0.58 -13.49 29.26
C ARG A 208 -0.64 -12.82 28.60
N ASP A 209 -0.46 -11.65 27.96
CA ASP A 209 -1.47 -11.11 27.07
C ASP A 209 -1.52 -12.00 25.82
N GLN A 210 -2.67 -12.54 25.53
CA GLN A 210 -2.84 -13.45 24.40
C GLN A 210 -3.03 -12.65 23.10
N CYS A 211 -2.29 -13.03 22.08
CA CYS A 211 -2.49 -12.57 20.73
C CYS A 211 -2.98 -13.74 19.87
N MET A 212 -4.11 -13.56 19.23
CA MET A 212 -4.69 -14.54 18.31
C MET A 212 -4.69 -13.99 16.90
N ILE A 213 -4.22 -14.81 15.97
CA ILE A 213 -4.29 -14.49 14.54
C ILE A 213 -5.13 -15.55 13.86
N SER A 214 -6.14 -15.10 13.13
CA SER A 214 -6.91 -15.96 12.23
C SER A 214 -6.59 -15.59 10.80
N HIS A 215 -6.28 -16.57 9.99
CA HIS A 215 -5.97 -16.40 8.57
C HIS A 215 -7.04 -17.06 7.72
N VAL A 216 -7.55 -16.31 6.75
CA VAL A 216 -8.48 -16.83 5.74
C VAL A 216 -7.76 -16.76 4.40
N ILE A 217 -7.59 -17.89 3.76
CA ILE A 217 -7.04 -17.96 2.40
C ILE A 217 -8.21 -18.05 1.44
N CYS A 218 -8.36 -17.04 0.59
CA CYS A 218 -9.26 -17.07 -0.56
C CYS A 218 -8.42 -17.39 -1.80
N VAL A 219 -8.82 -18.41 -2.56
CA VAL A 219 -8.20 -18.79 -3.84
C VAL A 219 -9.11 -18.38 -4.96
#